data_27533aabd12b2f2a1b5082ab97de00d3
#
_entry.id   27533aabd12b2f2a1b5082ab97de00d3
#
_cell.length_a   1.000
_cell.length_b   1.000
_cell.length_c   1.000
_cell.angle_alpha   90.00
_cell.angle_beta   90.00
_cell.angle_gamma   90.00
#
_symmetry.space_group_name_H-M   'P 1'
#
loop_
_entity.id
_entity.type
_entity.pdbx_description
1 polymer ?
#
loop_
_entity_poly.entity_id
_entity_poly.type
_entity_poly.pdbx_seq_one_letter_code
_entity_poly.pdbx_strand_id
1 'polypeptide(L)'
;MGFDIDWQVEVEDVSLNGDTIQLNYLLENLIDEALTHTGNGRLELKARKDGNFVRFDFIDRRRTLTQEELDLLFYPHLSKINRKDEEVLAGTEYLICKQIIREHDEYAGRRGCRINAQQADGGGFRVWFTIPIR
;
A
#
# COMPACT_ATOMS: atom_id res chain seq x y z
N MET A 1 -18.12 -2.73 -17.12
CA MET A 1 -18.40 -1.85 -15.97
C MET A 1 -17.09 -1.32 -15.44
N GLY A 2 -16.87 -0.03 -15.52
CA GLY A 2 -15.65 0.62 -15.04
C GLY A 2 -15.78 1.10 -13.60
N PHE A 3 -14.66 1.22 -12.93
CA PHE A 3 -14.58 1.90 -11.64
C PHE A 3 -14.29 3.38 -11.88
N ASP A 4 -14.90 4.22 -11.06
CA ASP A 4 -14.65 5.65 -11.06
C ASP A 4 -13.45 5.93 -10.16
N ILE A 5 -12.30 6.19 -10.76
CA ILE A 5 -11.06 6.42 -10.01
C ILE A 5 -10.57 7.85 -10.29
N ASP A 6 -10.42 8.62 -9.23
CA ASP A 6 -9.77 9.92 -9.27
C ASP A 6 -8.32 9.75 -8.82
N TRP A 7 -7.38 9.87 -9.75
CA TRP A 7 -5.96 9.70 -9.51
C TRP A 7 -5.21 11.01 -9.42
N GLN A 8 -4.34 11.10 -8.44
CA GLN A 8 -3.31 12.13 -8.37
C GLN A 8 -1.96 11.45 -8.25
N VAL A 9 -1.04 11.77 -9.15
CA VAL A 9 0.29 11.14 -9.19
C VAL A 9 1.37 12.22 -9.19
N GLU A 10 2.27 12.12 -8.20
CA GLU A 10 3.47 12.97 -8.10
C GLU A 10 4.67 12.04 -7.97
N VAL A 11 5.50 11.97 -9.00
CA VAL A 11 6.65 11.05 -9.04
C VAL A 11 7.89 11.80 -9.48
N GLU A 12 8.94 11.74 -8.67
CA GLU A 12 10.26 12.23 -9.06
C GLU A 12 10.93 11.24 -10.01
N ASP A 13 11.77 11.75 -10.90
CA ASP A 13 12.55 10.93 -11.81
C ASP A 13 13.75 10.32 -11.06
N VAL A 14 13.60 9.08 -10.63
CA VAL A 14 14.63 8.35 -9.88
C VAL A 14 14.72 6.91 -10.39
N SER A 15 15.90 6.32 -10.28
CA SER A 15 16.12 4.91 -10.60
C SER A 15 16.10 4.06 -9.35
N LEU A 16 15.44 2.91 -9.42
CA LEU A 16 15.27 2.01 -8.30
C LEU A 16 16.17 0.78 -8.45
N ASN A 17 16.64 0.28 -7.32
CA ASN A 17 17.22 -1.05 -7.22
C ASN A 17 16.15 -2.00 -6.68
N GLY A 18 15.31 -2.51 -7.58
CA GLY A 18 14.19 -3.34 -7.19
C GLY A 18 13.70 -4.23 -8.32
N ASP A 19 12.82 -5.15 -7.97
CA ASP A 19 12.17 -6.06 -8.91
C ASP A 19 10.89 -5.40 -9.44
N THR A 20 10.90 -5.03 -10.71
CA THR A 20 9.78 -4.34 -11.36
C THR A 20 8.49 -5.16 -11.33
N ILE A 21 8.58 -6.48 -11.50
CA ILE A 21 7.41 -7.37 -11.50
C ILE A 21 6.79 -7.39 -10.11
N GLN A 22 7.61 -7.53 -9.08
CA GLN A 22 7.15 -7.55 -7.68
C GLN A 22 6.55 -6.21 -7.26
N LEU A 23 7.16 -5.10 -7.66
CA LEU A 23 6.66 -3.76 -7.33
C LEU A 23 5.34 -3.46 -8.03
N ASN A 24 5.20 -3.86 -9.29
CA ASN A 24 3.92 -3.74 -10.00
C ASN A 24 2.83 -4.56 -9.31
N TYR A 25 3.16 -5.77 -8.89
CA TYR A 25 2.24 -6.63 -8.16
C TYR A 25 1.79 -6.00 -6.83
N LEU A 26 2.73 -5.40 -6.11
CA LEU A 26 2.43 -4.68 -4.87
C LEU A 26 1.44 -3.53 -5.12
N LEU A 27 1.72 -2.70 -6.12
CA LEU A 27 0.84 -1.56 -6.45
C LEU A 27 -0.55 -2.03 -6.90
N GLU A 28 -0.63 -3.09 -7.71
CA GLU A 28 -1.90 -3.66 -8.12
C GLU A 28 -2.72 -4.17 -6.93
N ASN A 29 -2.06 -4.81 -5.96
CA ASN A 29 -2.73 -5.27 -4.74
C ASN A 29 -3.32 -4.10 -3.94
N LEU A 30 -2.58 -3.00 -3.81
CA LEU A 30 -3.07 -1.81 -3.11
C LEU A 30 -4.28 -1.20 -3.81
N ILE A 31 -4.22 -1.11 -5.13
CA ILE A 31 -5.32 -0.56 -5.94
C ILE A 31 -6.55 -1.46 -5.85
N ASP A 32 -6.39 -2.76 -6.04
CA ASP A 32 -7.50 -3.72 -6.00
C ASP A 32 -8.18 -3.72 -4.64
N GLU A 33 -7.41 -3.65 -3.58
CA GLU A 33 -7.94 -3.60 -2.21
C GLU A 33 -8.78 -2.33 -1.99
N ALA A 34 -8.29 -1.18 -2.47
CA ALA A 34 -9.03 0.07 -2.38
C ALA A 34 -10.35 0.00 -3.13
N LEU A 35 -10.34 -0.53 -4.34
CA LEU A 35 -11.54 -0.65 -5.18
C LEU A 35 -12.54 -1.67 -4.63
N THR A 36 -12.07 -2.75 -4.02
CA THR A 36 -12.92 -3.77 -3.42
C THR A 36 -13.80 -3.18 -2.31
N HIS A 37 -13.26 -2.24 -1.53
CA HIS A 37 -14.00 -1.66 -0.41
C HIS A 37 -14.93 -0.53 -0.80
N THR A 38 -14.62 0.23 -1.84
CA THR A 38 -15.38 1.44 -2.16
C THR A 38 -16.08 1.41 -3.51
N GLY A 39 -15.67 0.52 -4.43
CA GLY A 39 -16.19 0.47 -5.80
C GLY A 39 -15.76 1.67 -6.66
N ASN A 40 -15.42 2.77 -6.06
CA ASN A 40 -14.78 3.92 -6.68
C ASN A 40 -13.70 4.41 -5.73
N GLY A 41 -12.74 5.16 -6.24
CA GLY A 41 -11.60 5.55 -5.43
C GLY A 41 -11.14 6.97 -5.69
N ARG A 42 -10.64 7.60 -4.66
CA ARG A 42 -9.82 8.78 -4.75
C ARG A 42 -8.44 8.41 -4.20
N LEU A 43 -7.53 8.15 -5.13
CA LEU A 43 -6.23 7.57 -4.83
C LEU A 43 -5.12 8.54 -5.19
N GLU A 44 -4.10 8.61 -4.34
CA GLU A 44 -2.91 9.42 -4.61
C GLU A 44 -1.70 8.50 -4.53
N LEU A 45 -0.79 8.67 -5.47
CA LEU A 45 0.51 7.99 -5.47
C LEU A 45 1.59 9.05 -5.54
N LYS A 46 2.51 9.01 -4.58
CA LYS A 46 3.67 9.90 -4.54
C LYS A 46 4.92 9.05 -4.46
N ALA A 47 5.95 9.43 -5.19
CA ALA A 47 7.26 8.80 -5.11
C ALA A 47 8.31 9.90 -5.08
N ARG A 48 9.20 9.83 -4.09
CA ARG A 48 10.24 10.85 -3.92
C ARG A 48 11.50 10.21 -3.36
N LYS A 49 12.61 10.85 -3.65
CA LYS A 49 13.90 10.48 -3.07
C LYS A 49 13.91 10.81 -1.59
N ASP A 50 14.33 9.85 -0.77
CA ASP A 50 14.46 10.00 0.68
C ASP A 50 15.77 9.32 1.12
N GLY A 51 16.84 10.10 1.20
CA GLY A 51 18.16 9.57 1.50
C GLY A 51 18.64 8.58 0.43
N ASN A 52 18.93 7.36 0.84
CA ASN A 52 19.36 6.28 -0.05
C ASN A 52 18.20 5.43 -0.59
N PHE A 53 16.99 5.91 -0.38
CA PHE A 53 15.77 5.19 -0.76
C PHE A 53 14.87 6.08 -1.59
N VAL A 54 13.95 5.45 -2.31
CA VAL A 54 12.78 6.12 -2.85
C VAL A 54 11.61 5.76 -1.94
N ARG A 55 10.90 6.75 -1.46
CA ARG A 55 9.70 6.56 -0.65
C ARG A 55 8.47 6.67 -1.54
N PHE A 56 7.64 5.66 -1.47
CA PHE A 56 6.32 5.65 -2.10
C PHE A 56 5.25 5.86 -1.04
N ASP A 57 4.30 6.75 -1.33
CA ASP A 57 3.12 6.96 -0.52
C ASP A 57 1.90 6.67 -1.37
N PHE A 58 1.11 5.68 -0.97
CA PHE A 58 -0.16 5.34 -1.58
C PHE A 58 -1.27 5.76 -0.61
N ILE A 59 -2.12 6.70 -1.03
CA ILE A 59 -3.13 7.29 -0.16
C ILE A 59 -4.51 6.97 -0.73
N ASP A 60 -5.36 6.36 0.11
CA ASP A 60 -6.77 6.12 -0.18
C ASP A 60 -7.59 7.12 0.62
N ARG A 61 -8.18 8.11 -0.07
CA ARG A 61 -8.91 9.20 0.55
C ARG A 61 -10.34 8.85 0.93
N ARG A 62 -10.87 7.76 0.38
CA ARG A 62 -12.27 7.40 0.58
C ARG A 62 -12.49 6.38 1.68
N ARG A 63 -11.43 5.82 2.21
CA ARG A 63 -11.53 4.81 3.25
C ARG A 63 -10.83 5.28 4.52
N THR A 64 -11.61 5.42 5.59
CA THR A 64 -11.06 5.81 6.90
C THR A 64 -10.90 4.55 7.76
N LEU A 65 -9.71 4.37 8.33
CA LEU A 65 -9.41 3.27 9.22
C LEU A 65 -9.12 3.81 10.61
N THR A 66 -9.57 3.06 11.63
CA THR A 66 -9.20 3.33 13.00
C THR A 66 -7.76 2.94 13.25
N GLN A 67 -7.17 3.41 14.33
CA GLN A 67 -5.80 3.02 14.69
C GLN A 67 -5.69 1.50 14.90
N GLU A 68 -6.71 0.89 15.50
CA GLU A 68 -6.76 -0.56 15.68
C GLU A 68 -6.76 -1.31 14.34
N GLU A 69 -7.55 -0.84 13.38
CA GLU A 69 -7.57 -1.41 12.03
C GLU A 69 -6.22 -1.25 11.32
N LEU A 70 -5.57 -0.09 11.48
CA LEU A 70 -4.24 0.16 10.92
C LEU A 70 -3.19 -0.77 11.53
N ASP A 71 -3.26 -1.00 12.83
CA ASP A 71 -2.32 -1.87 13.53
C ASP A 71 -2.40 -3.33 13.05
N LEU A 72 -3.58 -3.75 12.58
CA LEU A 72 -3.82 -5.10 12.10
C LEU A 72 -3.72 -5.23 10.57
N LEU A 73 -3.48 -4.14 9.86
CA LEU A 73 -3.60 -4.09 8.40
C LEU A 73 -2.72 -5.13 7.68
N PHE A 74 -1.51 -5.34 8.17
CA PHE A 74 -0.54 -6.26 7.56
C PHE A 74 -0.61 -7.68 8.12
N TYR A 75 -1.56 -7.96 9.00
CA TYR A 75 -1.71 -9.27 9.62
C TYR A 75 -3.03 -9.90 9.20
N PRO A 76 -3.03 -11.15 8.71
CA PRO A 76 -4.28 -11.85 8.40
C PRO A 76 -5.14 -11.96 9.65
N HIS A 77 -6.41 -11.61 9.52
CA HIS A 77 -7.37 -11.68 10.61
C HIS A 77 -8.78 -11.90 10.06
N LEU A 78 -9.67 -12.42 10.89
CA LEU A 78 -11.05 -12.59 10.52
C LEU A 78 -11.80 -11.27 10.70
N SER A 79 -12.55 -10.89 9.68
CA SER A 79 -13.30 -9.65 9.67
C SER A 79 -14.71 -9.90 9.12
N LYS A 80 -15.69 -9.21 9.68
CA LYS A 80 -17.08 -9.24 9.20
C LYS A 80 -17.26 -8.09 8.22
N ILE A 81 -17.30 -8.41 6.94
CA ILE A 81 -17.36 -7.38 5.90
C ILE A 81 -18.65 -7.40 5.09
N ASN A 82 -19.59 -8.30 5.39
CA ASN A 82 -20.83 -8.37 4.63
C ASN A 82 -22.07 -8.34 5.54
N ARG A 83 -23.25 -8.19 4.91
CA ARG A 83 -24.53 -8.09 5.63
C ARG A 83 -24.95 -9.40 6.30
N LYS A 84 -24.35 -10.51 5.95
CA LYS A 84 -24.65 -11.82 6.53
C LYS A 84 -23.77 -12.14 7.73
N ASP A 85 -22.95 -11.19 8.15
CA ASP A 85 -21.99 -11.38 9.24
C ASP A 85 -21.03 -12.55 9.03
N GLU A 86 -20.75 -12.88 7.78
CA GLU A 86 -19.75 -13.89 7.47
C GLU A 86 -18.37 -13.38 7.77
N GLU A 87 -17.58 -14.16 8.48
CA GLU A 87 -16.19 -13.85 8.73
C GLU A 87 -15.34 -14.22 7.52
N VAL A 88 -14.54 -13.28 7.05
CA VAL A 88 -13.61 -13.47 5.94
C VAL A 88 -12.21 -13.13 6.38
N LEU A 89 -11.25 -13.85 5.82
CA LEU A 89 -9.86 -13.56 6.09
C LEU A 89 -9.47 -12.25 5.42
N ALA A 90 -9.05 -11.28 6.23
CA ALA A 90 -8.59 -9.97 5.78
C ALA A 90 -7.10 -9.79 6.06
N GLY A 91 -6.48 -8.82 5.42
CA GLY A 91 -5.06 -8.50 5.62
C GLY A 91 -4.10 -9.30 4.75
N THR A 92 -4.59 -10.24 3.94
CA THR A 92 -3.75 -11.09 3.11
C THR A 92 -3.02 -10.30 2.02
N GLU A 93 -3.70 -9.37 1.35
CA GLU A 93 -3.13 -8.53 0.31
C GLU A 93 -2.02 -7.63 0.87
N TYR A 94 -2.25 -7.06 2.03
CA TYR A 94 -1.25 -6.23 2.70
C TYR A 94 -0.08 -7.06 3.23
N LEU A 95 -0.33 -8.29 3.66
CA LEU A 95 0.74 -9.20 4.05
C LEU A 95 1.64 -9.51 2.85
N ILE A 96 1.08 -9.72 1.66
CA ILE A 96 1.85 -9.91 0.43
C ILE A 96 2.72 -8.69 0.15
N CYS A 97 2.19 -7.50 0.30
CA CYS A 97 2.96 -6.25 0.14
C CYS A 97 4.14 -6.20 1.13
N LYS A 98 3.90 -6.57 2.37
CA LYS A 98 4.95 -6.62 3.39
C LYS A 98 6.04 -7.63 3.04
N GLN A 99 5.68 -8.79 2.53
CA GLN A 99 6.61 -9.80 2.07
C GLN A 99 7.48 -9.30 0.92
N ILE A 100 6.89 -8.62 -0.05
CA ILE A 100 7.60 -8.05 -1.18
C ILE A 100 8.67 -7.05 -0.71
N ILE A 101 8.32 -6.17 0.21
CA ILE A 101 9.26 -5.18 0.74
C ILE A 101 10.36 -5.86 1.55
N ARG A 102 10.04 -6.88 2.33
CA ARG A 102 11.05 -7.66 3.08
C ARG A 102 12.05 -8.32 2.13
N GLU A 103 11.58 -8.91 1.03
CA GLU A 103 12.45 -9.50 0.03
C GLU A 103 13.37 -8.48 -0.62
N HIS A 104 12.87 -7.28 -0.86
CA HIS A 104 13.70 -6.19 -1.38
C HIS A 104 14.78 -5.77 -0.39
N ASP A 105 14.48 -5.77 0.89
CA ASP A 105 15.45 -5.45 1.94
C ASP A 105 16.61 -6.46 1.94
N GLU A 106 16.30 -7.74 1.79
CA GLU A 106 17.30 -8.80 1.73
C GLU A 106 18.10 -8.76 0.42
N TYR A 107 17.41 -8.62 -0.70
CA TYR A 107 18.01 -8.65 -2.03
C TYR A 107 18.99 -7.52 -2.27
N ALA A 108 18.67 -6.34 -1.83
CA ALA A 108 19.51 -5.16 -2.06
C ALA A 108 20.78 -5.13 -1.21
N GLY A 109 20.92 -6.01 -0.23
CA GLY A 109 22.05 -6.01 0.71
C GLY A 109 22.12 -4.75 1.55
N ARG A 110 21.10 -3.91 1.47
CA ARG A 110 20.97 -2.68 2.23
C ARG A 110 19.71 -2.76 3.07
N ARG A 111 19.87 -2.83 4.35
CA ARG A 111 18.74 -2.84 5.27
C ARG A 111 18.15 -1.44 5.37
N GLY A 112 16.84 -1.36 5.40
CA GLY A 112 16.13 -0.09 5.52
C GLY A 112 14.88 0.00 4.68
N CYS A 113 14.57 -1.03 3.88
CA CYS A 113 13.27 -1.11 3.23
C CYS A 113 12.21 -1.30 4.30
N ARG A 114 11.19 -0.46 4.25
CA ARG A 114 10.10 -0.46 5.23
C ARG A 114 8.77 -0.38 4.51
N ILE A 115 7.75 -0.89 5.16
CA ILE A 115 6.35 -0.66 4.78
C ILE A 115 5.54 -0.46 6.04
N ASN A 116 4.67 0.52 6.03
CA ASN A 116 3.78 0.77 7.15
C ASN A 116 2.53 1.50 6.68
N ALA A 117 1.56 1.63 7.56
CA ALA A 117 0.31 2.33 7.30
C ALA A 117 0.02 3.30 8.43
N GLN A 118 -0.59 4.43 8.08
CA GLN A 118 -0.97 5.46 9.03
C GLN A 118 -2.17 6.23 8.51
N GLN A 119 -2.82 6.96 9.37
CA GLN A 119 -3.88 7.87 8.95
C GLN A 119 -3.27 8.98 8.10
N ALA A 120 -3.99 9.39 7.06
CA ALA A 120 -3.54 10.46 6.18
C ALA A 120 -4.12 11.81 6.61
N ASP A 121 -3.30 12.86 6.57
CA ASP A 121 -3.77 14.22 6.79
C ASP A 121 -4.79 14.58 5.71
N GLY A 122 -5.91 15.14 6.10
CA GLY A 122 -6.99 15.50 5.18
C GLY A 122 -7.99 14.39 4.90
N GLY A 123 -7.87 13.24 5.54
CA GLY A 123 -8.79 12.12 5.44
C GLY A 123 -8.22 10.91 4.70
N GLY A 124 -8.72 9.73 5.04
CA GLY A 124 -8.26 8.48 4.48
C GLY A 124 -7.05 7.89 5.21
N PHE A 125 -6.41 6.93 4.60
CA PHE A 125 -5.21 6.33 5.15
C PHE A 125 -4.11 6.22 4.10
N ARG A 126 -2.88 6.06 4.58
CA ARG A 126 -1.68 6.01 3.77
C ARG A 126 -0.96 4.70 4.03
N VAL A 127 -0.57 4.03 2.96
CA VAL A 127 0.44 2.97 2.99
C VAL A 127 1.70 3.55 2.36
N TRP A 128 2.82 3.50 3.07
CA TRP A 128 4.09 3.97 2.53
C TRP A 128 5.13 2.87 2.58
N PHE A 129 6.02 2.88 1.63
CA PHE A 129 7.13 1.93 1.60
C PHE A 129 8.35 2.55 0.94
N THR A 130 9.52 1.96 1.22
CA THR A 130 10.79 2.44 0.72
C THR A 130 11.52 1.35 -0.05
N ILE A 131 12.11 1.73 -1.17
CA ILE A 131 12.91 0.86 -2.04
C ILE A 131 14.27 1.53 -2.23
N PRO A 132 15.40 0.78 -2.23
CA PRO A 132 16.72 1.37 -2.41
C PRO A 132 16.87 2.08 -3.75
N ILE A 133 17.58 3.20 -3.73
CA ILE A 133 18.00 3.88 -4.96
C ILE A 133 19.10 3.07 -5.62
N ARG A 134 19.05 3.03 -6.92
CA ARG A 134 20.06 2.40 -7.74
C ARG A 134 21.34 3.21 -7.80
#